data_1740ac955cd0884c205598c92e9d9829
#
_entry.id   1740ac955cd0884c205598c92e9d9829
#
_cell.length_a   1.000
_cell.length_b   1.000
_cell.length_c   1.000
_cell.angle_alpha   90.00
_cell.angle_beta   90.00
_cell.angle_gamma   90.00
#
_symmetry.space_group_name_H-M   'P 1'
#
loop_
_entity.id
_entity.type
_entity.pdbx_description
1 polymer ?
#
loop_
_entity_poly.entity_id
_entity_poly.type
_entity_poly.pdbx_seq_one_letter_code
_entity_poly.pdbx_strand_id
1 'polypeptide(L)' 'KADEVTAEEQISMLEQIISEATGKNKPVAPGLHAHLGMLYFKTGNPSLGTTHFETEKTLFPESVQYIDFLLKSAEGA' A
#
# COMPACT_ATOMS: atom_id res chain seq x y z
N LYS A 1 -9.49 17.00 12.38
CA LYS A 1 -9.00 17.34 13.71
C LYS A 1 -7.50 17.58 13.68
N ALA A 2 -7.04 18.47 14.54
CA ALA A 2 -5.64 18.86 14.54
C ALA A 2 -4.68 17.71 14.89
N ASP A 3 -5.16 16.71 15.61
CA ASP A 3 -4.34 15.58 16.05
C ASP A 3 -4.51 14.33 15.18
N GLU A 4 -5.29 14.42 14.11
CA GLU A 4 -5.46 13.29 13.21
C GLU A 4 -4.31 13.23 12.19
N VAL A 5 -3.86 12.02 11.90
CA VAL A 5 -2.83 11.78 10.90
C VAL A 5 -3.48 11.80 9.51
N THR A 6 -2.97 12.63 8.62
CA THR A 6 -3.51 12.71 7.25
C THR A 6 -3.10 11.48 6.44
N ALA A 7 -3.79 11.25 5.31
CA ALA A 7 -3.43 10.17 4.41
C ALA A 7 -1.99 10.34 3.90
N GLU A 8 -1.60 11.59 3.60
CA GLU A 8 -0.24 11.88 3.13
C GLU A 8 0.81 11.57 4.19
N GLU A 9 0.52 11.89 5.44
CA GLU A 9 1.42 11.56 6.55
C GLU A 9 1.53 10.05 6.73
N GLN A 10 0.41 9.33 6.61
CA GLN A 10 0.43 7.87 6.68
C GLN A 10 1.26 7.27 5.57
N ILE A 11 1.12 7.79 4.34
CA ILE A 11 1.92 7.34 3.20
C ILE A 11 3.40 7.52 3.52
N SER A 12 3.78 8.69 4.01
CA SER A 12 5.16 8.99 4.37
C SER A 12 5.72 7.99 5.38
N MET A 13 4.94 7.71 6.42
CA MET A 13 5.34 6.79 7.48
C MET A 13 5.52 5.36 6.94
N LEU A 14 4.58 4.90 6.11
CA LEU A 14 4.65 3.56 5.55
C LEU A 14 5.81 3.42 4.57
N GLU A 15 6.04 4.44 3.74
CA GLU A 15 7.18 4.45 2.82
C GLU A 15 8.50 4.38 3.59
N GLN A 16 8.58 5.08 4.71
CA GLN A 16 9.78 5.03 5.54
C GLN A 16 10.00 3.64 6.14
N ILE A 17 8.93 2.99 6.61
CA ILE A 17 9.03 1.63 7.15
C ILE A 17 9.56 0.68 6.07
N ILE A 18 9.04 0.78 4.85
CA ILE A 18 9.50 -0.07 3.74
C ILE A 18 10.96 0.21 3.41
N SER A 19 11.33 1.48 3.34
CA SER A 19 12.70 1.89 3.04
C SER A 19 13.68 1.35 4.08
N GLU A 20 13.32 1.42 5.36
CA GLU A 20 14.16 0.92 6.44
C GLU A 20 14.30 -0.60 6.39
N ALA A 21 13.19 -1.29 6.12
CA ALA A 21 13.24 -2.75 6.00
C ALA A 21 14.15 -3.16 4.84
N THR A 22 14.01 -2.50 3.69
CA THR A 22 14.83 -2.76 2.52
C THR A 22 16.30 -2.48 2.82
N GLY A 23 16.59 -1.36 3.49
CA GLY A 23 17.95 -0.99 3.84
C GLY A 23 18.63 -1.97 4.79
N LYS A 24 17.84 -2.65 5.61
CA LYS A 24 18.35 -3.66 6.55
C LYS A 24 18.22 -5.07 6.00
N ASN A 25 17.78 -5.21 4.76
CA ASN A 25 17.60 -6.50 4.11
C ASN A 25 16.61 -7.39 4.87
N LYS A 26 15.56 -6.77 5.40
CA LYS A 26 14.51 -7.48 6.15
C LYS A 26 13.22 -7.50 5.34
N PRO A 27 12.40 -8.55 5.54
CA PRO A 27 11.13 -8.60 4.80
C PRO A 27 10.15 -7.54 5.29
N VAL A 28 9.28 -7.10 4.37
CA VAL A 28 8.19 -6.20 4.68
C VAL A 28 7.00 -7.03 5.18
N ALA A 29 6.29 -6.53 6.19
CA ALA A 29 5.17 -7.24 6.77
C ALA A 29 4.02 -7.38 5.77
N PRO A 30 3.27 -8.51 5.81
CA PRO A 30 2.09 -8.67 4.97
C PRO A 30 1.08 -7.57 5.21
N GLY A 31 0.47 -7.07 4.14
CA GLY A 31 -0.56 -6.04 4.22
C GLY A 31 -0.03 -4.62 4.11
N LEU A 32 1.27 -4.41 4.25
CA LEU A 32 1.83 -3.07 4.25
C LEU A 32 1.70 -2.40 2.88
N HIS A 33 2.06 -3.12 1.82
CA HIS A 33 1.90 -2.61 0.45
C HIS A 33 0.43 -2.46 0.09
N ALA A 34 -0.45 -3.34 0.58
CA ALA A 34 -1.88 -3.21 0.33
C ALA A 34 -2.44 -1.95 0.97
N HIS A 35 -2.06 -1.66 2.20
CA HIS A 35 -2.49 -0.45 2.90
C HIS A 35 -1.99 0.80 2.16
N LEU A 36 -0.72 0.78 1.78
CA LEU A 36 -0.12 1.89 1.06
C LEU A 36 -0.81 2.11 -0.30
N GLY A 37 -1.12 1.02 -1.00
CA GLY A 37 -1.86 1.11 -2.25
C GLY A 37 -3.22 1.77 -2.09
N MET A 38 -3.95 1.41 -1.04
CA MET A 38 -5.24 2.03 -0.75
C MET A 38 -5.11 3.53 -0.51
N LEU A 39 -4.09 3.93 0.25
CA LEU A 39 -3.85 5.34 0.53
C LEU A 39 -3.52 6.12 -0.73
N TYR A 40 -2.73 5.53 -1.63
CA TYR A 40 -2.43 6.19 -2.91
C TYR A 40 -3.68 6.36 -3.76
N PHE A 41 -4.56 5.36 -3.82
CA PHE A 41 -5.83 5.51 -4.55
C PHE A 41 -6.65 6.64 -3.92
N LYS A 42 -6.72 6.70 -2.61
CA LYS A 42 -7.49 7.74 -1.91
C LYS A 42 -6.96 9.15 -2.15
N THR A 43 -5.67 9.28 -2.36
CA THR A 43 -5.03 10.59 -2.54
C THR A 43 -4.86 10.97 -4.00
N GLY A 44 -5.50 10.22 -4.90
CA GLY A 44 -5.52 10.57 -6.32
C GLY A 44 -4.29 10.12 -7.08
N ASN A 45 -3.62 9.06 -6.62
CA ASN A 45 -2.43 8.53 -7.29
C ASN A 45 -2.63 7.03 -7.60
N PRO A 46 -3.54 6.72 -8.56
CA PRO A 46 -3.86 5.32 -8.85
C PRO A 46 -2.69 4.54 -9.44
N SER A 47 -1.77 5.20 -10.11
CA SER A 47 -0.60 4.52 -10.68
C SER A 47 0.25 3.88 -9.58
N LEU A 48 0.60 4.66 -8.56
CA LEU A 48 1.34 4.13 -7.41
C LEU A 48 0.50 3.16 -6.60
N GLY A 49 -0.80 3.41 -6.48
CA GLY A 49 -1.71 2.49 -5.80
C GLY A 49 -1.67 1.11 -6.44
N THR A 50 -1.76 1.06 -7.75
CA THR A 50 -1.69 -0.21 -8.50
C THR A 50 -0.33 -0.87 -8.31
N THR A 51 0.75 -0.10 -8.37
CA THR A 51 2.10 -0.63 -8.19
C THR A 51 2.24 -1.33 -6.84
N HIS A 52 1.76 -0.72 -5.77
CA HIS A 52 1.86 -1.32 -4.44
C HIS A 52 0.97 -2.54 -4.29
N PHE A 53 -0.21 -2.54 -4.90
CA PHE A 53 -1.09 -3.71 -4.90
C PHE A 53 -0.41 -4.89 -5.62
N GLU A 54 0.23 -4.62 -6.78
CA GLU A 54 0.94 -5.67 -7.51
C GLU A 54 2.13 -6.20 -6.70
N THR A 55 2.83 -5.32 -5.99
CA THR A 55 3.93 -5.72 -5.12
C THR A 55 3.43 -6.65 -4.01
N GLU A 56 2.29 -6.33 -3.42
CA GLU A 56 1.70 -7.17 -2.38
C GLU A 56 1.41 -8.56 -2.91
N LYS A 57 0.84 -8.66 -4.12
CA LYS A 57 0.55 -9.96 -4.73
C LYS A 57 1.81 -10.76 -4.99
N THR A 58 2.86 -10.09 -5.42
CA THR A 58 4.14 -10.75 -5.71
C THR A 58 4.79 -11.28 -4.44
N LEU A 59 4.80 -10.47 -3.38
CA LEU A 59 5.42 -10.86 -2.10
C LEU A 59 4.60 -11.91 -1.37
N PHE A 60 3.28 -11.81 -1.46
CA PHE A 60 2.36 -12.67 -0.71
C PHE A 60 1.30 -13.22 -1.66
N PRO A 61 1.62 -14.31 -2.41
CA PRO A 61 0.68 -14.85 -3.42
C PRO A 61 -0.68 -15.24 -2.84
N GLU A 62 -0.74 -15.57 -1.56
CA GLU A 62 -2.00 -15.88 -0.90
C GLU A 62 -2.94 -14.68 -0.83
N SER A 63 -2.44 -13.47 -1.10
CA SER A 63 -3.26 -12.24 -1.06
C SER A 63 -3.91 -11.92 -2.40
N VAL A 64 -3.66 -12.71 -3.46
CA VAL A 64 -4.08 -12.35 -4.82
C VAL A 64 -5.58 -12.09 -4.92
N GLN A 65 -6.41 -12.96 -4.36
CA GLN A 65 -7.87 -12.79 -4.46
C GLN A 65 -8.32 -11.51 -3.77
N TYR A 66 -7.77 -11.24 -2.59
CA TYR A 66 -8.12 -10.05 -1.84
C TYR A 66 -7.66 -8.77 -2.57
N ILE A 67 -6.43 -8.79 -3.07
CA ILE A 67 -5.88 -7.63 -3.79
C ILE A 67 -6.65 -7.37 -5.10
N ASP A 68 -6.97 -8.43 -5.84
CA ASP A 68 -7.76 -8.27 -7.06
C ASP A 68 -9.13 -7.68 -6.76
N PHE A 69 -9.73 -8.07 -5.63
CA PHE A 69 -10.99 -7.48 -5.19
C PHE A 69 -10.81 -5.99 -4.90
N LEU A 70 -9.74 -5.60 -4.19
CA LEU A 70 -9.47 -4.21 -3.88
C LEU A 70 -9.24 -3.38 -5.15
N LEU A 71 -8.46 -3.92 -6.09
CA LEU A 71 -8.19 -3.25 -7.37
C LEU A 71 -9.48 -3.00 -8.13
N LYS A 72 -10.33 -4.01 -8.21
CA LYS A 72 -11.61 -3.91 -8.91
C LYS A 72 -12.50 -2.86 -8.25
N SER A 73 -12.56 -2.86 -6.93
CA SER A 73 -13.34 -1.88 -6.18
C SER A 73 -12.82 -0.46 -6.39
N ALA A 74 -11.52 -0.27 -6.36
CA ALA A 74 -10.91 1.04 -6.53
C ALA A 74 -11.11 1.56 -7.96
N GLU A 75 -10.95 0.69 -8.96
CA GLU A 75 -11.11 1.07 -10.38
C GLU A 75 -12.57 1.24 -10.76
N GLY A 76 -13.46 0.48 -10.15
CA GLY A 76 -14.89 0.54 -10.44
C GLY A 76 -15.61 1.68 -9.73
N ALA A 77 -14.95 2.33 -8.79
CA ALA A 77 -15.52 3.48 -8.09
C ALA A 77 -15.37 4.75 -8.92
#